data_793ddbcf18aab1223bcb03bde7cd0db5
#
_entry.id   793ddbcf18aab1223bcb03bde7cd0db5
#
_cell.length_a   1.000
_cell.length_b   1.000
_cell.length_c   1.000
_cell.angle_alpha   90.00
_cell.angle_beta   90.00
_cell.angle_gamma   90.00
#
_symmetry.space_group_name_H-M   'P 1'
#
loop_
_entity.id
_entity.type
_entity.pdbx_description
1 polymer ?
#
loop_
_entity_poly.entity_id
_entity_poly.type
_entity_poly.pdbx_seq_one_letter_code
_entity_poly.pdbx_strand_id
1 'polypeptide(L)'
;DAAFNTTKLLNRNPGPDLENIKVGFHDDSFAESTLPTIDWHFMARMETYKLTERWQTEAIGGEVYPQNQLCVFNEPTDCDHAEDFSEATKQTHATWLVNHKAFSEGYSGAALEKATKAHAALGYDLAVTQTRTVVTDGKTQVSIRLTNRGVAPFYYNWPLEFSLINPQEPAKTVASTQADANLPSLLPGQTTEVTATLEGNSGLATLRIPNPMDGGSPLKFANAEQDTEISGYLALGSVPA
;
A
#
# COMPACT_ATOMS: atom_id res chain seq x y z
N ASP A 1 25.02 -7.75 -9.50
CA ASP A 1 25.88 -6.63 -9.10
C ASP A 1 25.59 -5.32 -9.84
N ALA A 2 25.28 -5.35 -11.14
CA ALA A 2 24.91 -4.12 -11.88
C ALA A 2 23.56 -3.54 -11.41
N ALA A 3 22.61 -4.35 -11.01
CA ALA A 3 21.30 -3.92 -10.55
C ALA A 3 21.38 -3.14 -9.22
N PHE A 4 22.31 -3.50 -8.33
CA PHE A 4 22.54 -2.80 -7.07
C PHE A 4 23.43 -1.57 -7.18
N ASN A 5 24.10 -1.38 -8.30
CA ASN A 5 24.93 -0.21 -8.52
C ASN A 5 24.20 0.81 -9.40
N THR A 6 23.11 1.33 -8.89
CA THR A 6 22.31 2.36 -9.58
C THR A 6 23.13 3.58 -9.94
N THR A 7 24.12 3.95 -9.12
CA THR A 7 25.04 5.04 -9.42
C THR A 7 25.86 4.77 -10.68
N LYS A 8 26.33 3.52 -10.89
CA LYS A 8 27.02 3.13 -12.11
C LYS A 8 26.10 3.07 -13.34
N LEU A 9 24.88 2.61 -13.16
CA LEU A 9 23.85 2.59 -14.21
C LEU A 9 23.49 4.01 -14.64
N LEU A 10 23.22 4.88 -13.69
CA LEU A 10 22.88 6.29 -13.92
C LEU A 10 24.07 7.11 -14.44
N ASN A 11 25.31 6.79 -14.02
CA ASN A 11 26.51 7.48 -14.47
C ASN A 11 27.04 7.02 -15.85
N ARG A 12 26.59 5.87 -16.36
CA ARG A 12 26.97 5.39 -17.70
C ARG A 12 26.33 6.16 -18.85
N ASN A 13 25.24 6.87 -18.56
CA ASN A 13 24.53 7.62 -19.59
C ASN A 13 23.83 8.83 -18.93
N PRO A 14 24.59 9.88 -18.59
CA PRO A 14 24.05 11.06 -17.93
C PRO A 14 23.23 11.92 -18.90
N GLY A 15 22.14 11.38 -19.42
CA GLY A 15 21.12 12.19 -20.06
C GLY A 15 20.28 12.88 -18.97
N PRO A 16 19.86 14.14 -19.20
CA PRO A 16 19.07 14.90 -18.21
C PRO A 16 17.76 14.20 -17.82
N ASP A 17 17.28 13.27 -18.64
CA ASP A 17 16.04 12.52 -18.38
C ASP A 17 16.23 11.37 -17.37
N LEU A 18 17.46 10.93 -17.10
CA LEU A 18 17.73 9.82 -16.19
C LEU A 18 17.71 10.19 -14.72
N GLU A 19 17.90 11.47 -14.38
CA GLU A 19 17.83 11.94 -13.00
C GLU A 19 16.42 11.78 -12.41
N ASN A 20 15.40 11.70 -13.24
CA ASN A 20 14.00 11.53 -12.84
C ASN A 20 13.49 10.09 -12.93
N ILE A 21 14.32 9.15 -13.38
CA ILE A 21 13.92 7.74 -13.45
C ILE A 21 13.95 7.14 -12.05
N LYS A 22 12.76 6.74 -11.60
CA LYS A 22 12.61 6.01 -10.35
C LYS A 22 12.94 4.53 -10.61
N VAL A 23 13.90 4.00 -9.85
CA VAL A 23 14.35 2.61 -9.95
C VAL A 23 14.16 1.92 -8.62
N GLY A 24 13.18 1.03 -8.56
CA GLY A 24 13.01 0.07 -7.48
C GLY A 24 13.88 -1.17 -7.64
N PHE A 25 13.72 -2.13 -6.75
CA PHE A 25 14.47 -3.39 -6.78
C PHE A 25 13.53 -4.59 -6.81
N HIS A 26 14.06 -5.69 -7.34
CA HIS A 26 13.37 -6.96 -7.47
C HIS A 26 14.22 -8.08 -6.89
N ASP A 27 13.65 -8.85 -5.97
CA ASP A 27 14.26 -10.06 -5.39
C ASP A 27 13.64 -11.30 -6.04
N ASP A 28 14.41 -11.99 -6.91
CA ASP A 28 13.95 -13.20 -7.61
C ASP A 28 13.84 -14.44 -6.71
N SER A 29 14.37 -14.38 -5.50
CA SER A 29 14.49 -15.50 -4.57
C SER A 29 13.87 -15.19 -3.22
N PHE A 30 12.73 -14.47 -3.25
CA PHE A 30 12.07 -14.02 -2.03
C PHE A 30 11.70 -15.18 -1.10
N ALA A 31 12.04 -15.02 0.19
CA ALA A 31 11.92 -16.00 1.27
C ALA A 31 12.77 -17.28 1.08
N GLU A 32 13.89 -17.15 0.36
CA GLU A 32 14.94 -18.17 0.27
C GLU A 32 16.32 -17.55 0.48
N SER A 33 16.64 -16.46 -0.22
CA SER A 33 17.89 -15.72 -0.11
C SER A 33 17.67 -14.21 0.01
N THR A 34 16.64 -13.82 0.75
CA THR A 34 16.24 -12.44 1.00
C THR A 34 16.98 -11.83 2.19
N LEU A 35 16.98 -12.54 3.33
CA LEU A 35 17.52 -12.05 4.60
C LEU A 35 19.05 -11.96 4.57
N PRO A 36 19.68 -11.03 5.34
CA PRO A 36 21.12 -10.79 5.24
C PRO A 36 21.97 -11.84 5.98
N THR A 37 21.63 -13.11 5.83
CA THR A 37 22.32 -14.23 6.48
C THR A 37 23.62 -14.62 5.81
N ILE A 38 23.74 -14.35 4.51
CA ILE A 38 24.93 -14.60 3.68
C ILE A 38 25.18 -13.35 2.82
N ASP A 39 26.42 -13.03 2.51
CA ASP A 39 26.86 -11.79 1.88
C ASP A 39 26.30 -11.54 0.46
N TRP A 40 25.84 -12.56 -0.24
CA TRP A 40 25.22 -12.46 -1.56
C TRP A 40 23.69 -12.36 -1.53
N HIS A 41 23.05 -12.59 -0.38
CA HIS A 41 21.60 -12.45 -0.23
C HIS A 41 21.13 -11.02 -0.50
N PHE A 42 19.85 -10.88 -0.88
CA PHE A 42 19.28 -9.61 -1.32
C PHE A 42 19.53 -8.47 -0.32
N MET A 43 19.13 -8.63 0.93
CA MET A 43 19.29 -7.59 1.96
C MET A 43 20.75 -7.32 2.31
N ALA A 44 21.63 -8.33 2.33
CA ALA A 44 23.06 -8.13 2.53
C ALA A 44 23.68 -7.28 1.41
N ARG A 45 23.20 -7.43 0.17
CA ARG A 45 23.61 -6.57 -0.95
C ARG A 45 23.06 -5.16 -0.81
N MET A 46 21.79 -5.01 -0.37
CA MET A 46 21.22 -3.69 -0.09
C MET A 46 22.04 -2.95 0.97
N GLU A 47 22.46 -3.61 2.04
CA GLU A 47 23.34 -3.07 3.08
C GLU A 47 24.71 -2.66 2.51
N THR A 48 25.35 -3.55 1.75
CA THR A 48 26.66 -3.31 1.14
C THR A 48 26.67 -2.04 0.27
N TYR A 49 25.58 -1.80 -0.46
CA TYR A 49 25.45 -0.65 -1.36
C TYR A 49 24.75 0.55 -0.71
N LYS A 50 24.41 0.48 0.58
CA LYS A 50 23.70 1.53 1.34
C LYS A 50 22.35 1.91 0.71
N LEU A 51 21.57 0.91 0.32
CA LEU A 51 20.28 1.06 -0.35
C LEU A 51 19.10 0.57 0.51
N THR A 52 19.33 0.26 1.79
CA THR A 52 18.32 -0.24 2.72
C THR A 52 17.12 0.68 2.90
N GLU A 53 17.31 2.00 2.71
CA GLU A 53 16.24 3.00 2.81
C GLU A 53 15.54 3.29 1.47
N ARG A 54 15.90 2.56 0.39
CA ARG A 54 15.37 2.81 -0.96
C ARG A 54 13.85 2.63 -1.02
N TRP A 55 13.30 1.74 -0.23
CA TRP A 55 11.86 1.50 -0.14
C TRP A 55 11.03 2.74 0.25
N GLN A 56 11.63 3.75 0.88
CA GLN A 56 10.90 4.97 1.23
C GLN A 56 10.47 5.80 0.00
N THR A 57 11.16 5.64 -1.11
CA THR A 57 10.91 6.41 -2.33
C THR A 57 10.58 5.57 -3.55
N GLU A 58 11.00 4.31 -3.56
CA GLU A 58 10.87 3.40 -4.70
C GLU A 58 10.41 2.02 -4.27
N ALA A 59 9.50 1.43 -5.04
CA ALA A 59 8.96 0.11 -4.72
C ALA A 59 10.04 -0.98 -4.73
N ILE A 60 10.02 -1.83 -3.72
CA ILE A 60 10.74 -3.09 -3.70
C ILE A 60 9.72 -4.20 -3.86
N GLY A 61 9.98 -5.13 -4.75
CA GLY A 61 9.14 -6.29 -4.99
C GLY A 61 9.97 -7.52 -5.26
N GLY A 62 9.38 -8.54 -5.82
CA GLY A 62 10.11 -9.75 -6.13
C GLY A 62 9.23 -10.90 -6.61
N GLU A 63 9.84 -12.08 -6.65
CA GLU A 63 9.17 -13.34 -6.86
C GLU A 63 9.46 -14.27 -5.67
N VAL A 64 8.40 -14.84 -5.09
CA VAL A 64 8.59 -15.93 -4.11
C VAL A 64 9.40 -17.02 -4.80
N TYR A 65 10.51 -17.45 -4.18
CA TYR A 65 11.42 -18.42 -4.78
C TYR A 65 10.65 -19.60 -5.39
N PRO A 66 10.79 -19.88 -6.70
CA PRO A 66 9.86 -20.78 -7.42
C PRO A 66 9.71 -22.15 -6.77
N GLN A 67 10.81 -22.72 -6.25
CA GLN A 67 10.79 -24.03 -5.60
C GLN A 67 10.05 -24.02 -4.24
N ASN A 68 9.98 -22.85 -3.58
CA ASN A 68 9.34 -22.68 -2.29
C ASN A 68 7.85 -22.25 -2.39
N GLN A 69 7.37 -21.88 -3.57
CA GLN A 69 6.02 -21.33 -3.74
C GLN A 69 4.90 -22.23 -3.23
N LEU A 70 5.05 -23.58 -3.28
CA LEU A 70 4.05 -24.51 -2.77
C LEU A 70 4.18 -24.81 -1.28
N CYS A 71 5.39 -24.77 -0.74
CA CYS A 71 5.70 -25.27 0.60
C CYS A 71 5.89 -24.16 1.65
N VAL A 72 6.26 -22.93 1.25
CA VAL A 72 6.58 -21.83 2.19
C VAL A 72 5.44 -21.47 3.14
N PHE A 73 4.20 -21.76 2.76
CA PHE A 73 3.02 -21.54 3.58
C PHE A 73 2.51 -22.79 4.30
N ASN A 74 3.16 -23.95 4.15
CA ASN A 74 2.80 -25.15 4.88
C ASN A 74 3.12 -25.02 6.39
N GLU A 75 2.45 -25.80 7.22
CA GLU A 75 2.64 -25.79 8.67
C GLU A 75 2.80 -27.22 9.21
N PRO A 76 4.00 -27.61 9.66
CA PRO A 76 5.26 -26.86 9.52
C PRO A 76 5.66 -26.71 8.05
N THR A 77 6.51 -25.72 7.76
CA THR A 77 7.07 -25.59 6.42
C THR A 77 7.95 -26.81 6.11
N ASP A 78 7.80 -27.35 4.91
CA ASP A 78 8.57 -28.48 4.39
C ASP A 78 9.48 -28.06 3.23
N CYS A 79 9.68 -26.74 3.06
CA CYS A 79 10.65 -26.21 2.12
C CYS A 79 12.09 -26.39 2.59
N ASP A 80 12.96 -26.79 1.69
CA ASP A 80 14.40 -26.65 1.89
C ASP A 80 14.79 -25.16 1.87
N HIS A 81 15.56 -24.72 2.84
CA HIS A 81 16.10 -23.35 2.92
C HIS A 81 15.06 -22.20 2.91
N ALA A 82 13.83 -22.43 3.35
CA ALA A 82 12.86 -21.34 3.47
C ALA A 82 13.25 -20.40 4.62
N GLU A 83 13.28 -19.12 4.29
CA GLU A 83 13.37 -18.03 5.27
C GLU A 83 11.97 -17.66 5.79
N ASP A 84 11.92 -16.93 6.92
CA ASP A 84 10.65 -16.41 7.44
C ASP A 84 10.10 -15.34 6.47
N PHE A 85 8.96 -15.65 5.84
CA PHE A 85 8.31 -14.78 4.87
C PHE A 85 7.91 -13.43 5.48
N SER A 86 7.44 -13.42 6.72
CA SER A 86 7.03 -12.19 7.40
C SER A 86 8.22 -11.31 7.72
N GLU A 87 9.33 -11.90 8.14
CA GLU A 87 10.57 -11.17 8.41
C GLU A 87 11.18 -10.63 7.10
N ALA A 88 11.22 -11.44 6.04
CA ALA A 88 11.63 -11.00 4.72
C ALA A 88 10.79 -9.81 4.22
N THR A 89 9.46 -9.88 4.37
CA THR A 89 8.53 -8.79 4.02
C THR A 89 8.83 -7.50 4.79
N LYS A 90 9.10 -7.60 6.10
CA LYS A 90 9.39 -6.45 6.94
C LYS A 90 10.73 -5.80 6.59
N GLN A 91 11.78 -6.61 6.40
CA GLN A 91 13.12 -6.08 6.13
C GLN A 91 13.25 -5.47 4.73
N THR A 92 12.57 -6.05 3.74
CA THR A 92 12.57 -5.52 2.38
C THR A 92 11.58 -4.37 2.17
N HIS A 93 10.58 -4.25 3.06
CA HIS A 93 9.42 -3.38 2.81
C HIS A 93 8.72 -3.70 1.48
N ALA A 94 8.59 -5.00 1.17
CA ALA A 94 8.09 -5.46 -0.11
C ALA A 94 6.68 -4.93 -0.41
N THR A 95 6.52 -4.34 -1.59
CA THR A 95 5.26 -3.75 -2.04
C THR A 95 4.41 -4.74 -2.82
N TRP A 96 5.05 -5.64 -3.55
CA TRP A 96 4.40 -6.65 -4.39
C TRP A 96 5.31 -7.86 -4.56
N LEU A 97 4.70 -9.02 -4.75
CA LEU A 97 5.41 -10.27 -5.05
C LEU A 97 4.66 -11.06 -6.11
N VAL A 98 5.42 -11.65 -7.03
CA VAL A 98 4.91 -12.67 -7.94
C VAL A 98 4.89 -14.01 -7.21
N ASN A 99 3.75 -14.70 -7.26
CA ASN A 99 3.60 -16.05 -6.75
C ASN A 99 2.77 -16.86 -7.76
N HIS A 100 3.46 -17.47 -8.72
CA HIS A 100 2.83 -18.21 -9.81
C HIS A 100 1.97 -19.38 -9.31
N LYS A 101 2.45 -20.09 -8.30
CA LYS A 101 1.76 -21.28 -7.77
C LYS A 101 0.43 -20.97 -7.12
N ALA A 102 0.24 -19.76 -6.59
CA ALA A 102 -1.05 -19.31 -6.08
C ALA A 102 -2.18 -19.35 -7.15
N PHE A 103 -1.81 -19.16 -8.42
CA PHE A 103 -2.76 -19.16 -9.53
C PHE A 103 -2.80 -20.49 -10.31
N SER A 104 -1.67 -21.19 -10.43
CA SER A 104 -1.60 -22.42 -11.23
C SER A 104 -2.09 -23.66 -10.48
N GLU A 105 -1.78 -23.78 -9.19
CA GLU A 105 -2.11 -24.96 -8.37
C GLU A 105 -3.00 -24.59 -7.18
N GLY A 106 -2.84 -23.35 -6.68
CA GLY A 106 -3.58 -22.82 -5.54
C GLY A 106 -3.06 -23.34 -4.19
N TYR A 107 -3.63 -22.77 -3.14
CA TYR A 107 -3.46 -23.21 -1.75
C TYR A 107 -4.80 -23.64 -1.17
N SER A 108 -4.79 -24.46 -0.13
CA SER A 108 -5.99 -24.87 0.57
C SER A 108 -5.76 -24.96 2.09
N GLY A 109 -6.84 -24.97 2.88
CA GLY A 109 -6.77 -25.11 4.34
C GLY A 109 -5.85 -24.06 4.99
N ALA A 110 -5.04 -24.48 5.95
CA ALA A 110 -4.14 -23.59 6.70
C ALA A 110 -3.10 -22.88 5.82
N ALA A 111 -2.62 -23.52 4.75
CA ALA A 111 -1.70 -22.91 3.81
C ALA A 111 -2.33 -21.73 3.07
N LEU A 112 -3.61 -21.82 2.68
CA LEU A 112 -4.35 -20.71 2.07
C LEU A 112 -4.52 -19.54 3.04
N GLU A 113 -4.88 -19.81 4.28
CA GLU A 113 -5.02 -18.76 5.31
C GLU A 113 -3.70 -18.05 5.55
N LYS A 114 -2.60 -18.81 5.66
CA LYS A 114 -1.26 -18.27 5.87
C LYS A 114 -0.79 -17.47 4.65
N ALA A 115 -0.97 -17.98 3.43
CA ALA A 115 -0.65 -17.27 2.18
C ALA A 115 -1.45 -15.97 2.04
N THR A 116 -2.75 -15.99 2.31
CA THR A 116 -3.62 -14.81 2.26
C THR A 116 -3.14 -13.74 3.22
N LYS A 117 -2.84 -14.12 4.48
CA LYS A 117 -2.33 -13.19 5.50
C LYS A 117 -0.96 -12.64 5.12
N ALA A 118 -0.07 -13.47 4.59
CA ALA A 118 1.27 -13.08 4.19
C ALA A 118 1.24 -12.07 3.03
N HIS A 119 0.40 -12.32 2.00
CA HIS A 119 0.27 -11.39 0.88
C HIS A 119 -0.49 -10.10 1.23
N ALA A 120 -1.45 -10.17 2.15
CA ALA A 120 -2.14 -8.98 2.66
C ALA A 120 -1.22 -8.05 3.49
N ALA A 121 -0.09 -8.56 3.97
CA ALA A 121 0.90 -7.77 4.71
C ALA A 121 1.86 -6.97 3.79
N LEU A 122 1.82 -7.18 2.47
CA LEU A 122 2.66 -6.47 1.51
C LEU A 122 2.17 -5.03 1.29
N GLY A 123 3.11 -4.13 1.03
CA GLY A 123 2.83 -2.77 0.61
C GLY A 123 2.25 -1.88 1.71
N TYR A 124 1.33 -1.01 1.31
CA TYR A 124 0.66 -0.07 2.19
C TYR A 124 -0.64 -0.65 2.77
N ASP A 125 -1.01 -0.20 3.96
CA ASP A 125 -2.29 -0.47 4.62
C ASP A 125 -2.83 0.86 5.18
N LEU A 126 -3.60 1.58 4.36
CA LEU A 126 -4.13 2.90 4.71
C LEU A 126 -5.45 2.73 5.48
N ALA A 127 -5.47 3.20 6.72
CA ALA A 127 -6.65 3.15 7.57
C ALA A 127 -6.99 4.51 8.18
N VAL A 128 -8.26 4.89 8.15
CA VAL A 128 -8.79 6.01 8.92
C VAL A 128 -9.02 5.54 10.36
N THR A 129 -8.23 6.07 11.27
CA THR A 129 -8.25 5.65 12.69
C THR A 129 -9.12 6.55 13.55
N GLN A 130 -9.46 7.75 13.06
CA GLN A 130 -10.36 8.69 13.73
C GLN A 130 -11.05 9.57 12.71
N THR A 131 -12.32 9.85 12.94
CA THR A 131 -13.12 10.82 12.19
C THR A 131 -13.77 11.82 13.15
N ARG A 132 -13.77 13.09 12.76
CA ARG A 132 -14.50 14.16 13.43
C ARG A 132 -15.27 14.98 12.41
N THR A 133 -16.55 15.20 12.66
CA THR A 133 -17.42 16.03 11.83
C THR A 133 -17.98 17.18 12.65
N VAL A 134 -17.93 18.38 12.10
CA VAL A 134 -18.49 19.60 12.69
C VAL A 134 -19.31 20.34 11.65
N VAL A 135 -20.54 20.70 11.99
CA VAL A 135 -21.43 21.50 11.13
C VAL A 135 -21.49 22.92 11.67
N THR A 136 -21.19 23.90 10.84
CA THR A 136 -21.25 25.32 11.20
C THR A 136 -21.61 26.11 9.95
N ASP A 137 -22.58 27.05 10.09
CA ASP A 137 -22.99 27.98 9.02
C ASP A 137 -23.33 27.30 7.69
N GLY A 138 -24.03 26.16 7.74
CA GLY A 138 -24.44 25.42 6.55
C GLY A 138 -23.34 24.63 5.87
N LYS A 139 -22.15 24.53 6.47
CA LYS A 139 -21.00 23.77 5.97
C LYS A 139 -20.65 22.63 6.92
N THR A 140 -20.13 21.56 6.34
CA THR A 140 -19.62 20.42 7.09
C THR A 140 -18.10 20.38 6.98
N GLN A 141 -17.41 20.49 8.12
CA GLN A 141 -15.99 20.22 8.22
C GLN A 141 -15.79 18.77 8.66
N VAL A 142 -15.01 18.00 7.88
CA VAL A 142 -14.63 16.62 8.18
C VAL A 142 -13.12 16.57 8.39
N SER A 143 -12.70 16.09 9.55
CA SER A 143 -11.29 15.84 9.86
C SER A 143 -11.09 14.35 10.09
N ILE A 144 -10.02 13.80 9.53
CA ILE A 144 -9.64 12.40 9.72
C ILE A 144 -8.20 12.28 10.19
N ARG A 145 -7.90 11.20 10.90
CA ARG A 145 -6.52 10.72 11.10
C ARG A 145 -6.31 9.51 10.21
N LEU A 146 -5.41 9.64 9.24
CA LEU A 146 -5.04 8.59 8.30
C LEU A 146 -3.71 7.99 8.72
N THR A 147 -3.66 6.67 8.90
CA THR A 147 -2.48 5.91 9.33
C THR A 147 -2.11 4.90 8.26
N ASN A 148 -0.82 4.78 7.95
CA ASN A 148 -0.29 3.65 7.19
C ASN A 148 0.16 2.55 8.16
N ARG A 149 -0.54 1.41 8.17
CA ARG A 149 -0.23 0.25 9.01
C ARG A 149 0.55 -0.84 8.27
N GLY A 150 0.81 -0.62 6.97
CA GLY A 150 1.56 -1.54 6.12
C GLY A 150 3.06 -1.52 6.35
N VAL A 151 3.80 -2.11 5.42
CA VAL A 151 5.27 -2.19 5.45
C VAL A 151 5.95 -1.24 4.48
N ALA A 152 5.21 -0.62 3.56
CA ALA A 152 5.72 0.33 2.56
C ALA A 152 4.78 1.54 2.42
N PRO A 153 5.22 2.68 1.87
CA PRO A 153 4.34 3.79 1.54
C PRO A 153 3.53 3.51 0.27
N PHE A 154 2.50 4.32 0.04
CA PHE A 154 1.89 4.45 -1.28
C PHE A 154 2.64 5.53 -2.07
N TYR A 155 3.31 5.16 -3.15
CA TYR A 155 4.32 6.00 -3.84
C TYR A 155 3.76 7.13 -4.72
N TYR A 156 2.44 7.26 -4.84
CA TYR A 156 1.81 8.28 -5.67
C TYR A 156 1.04 9.29 -4.81
N ASN A 157 1.17 10.57 -5.12
CA ASN A 157 0.42 11.60 -4.42
C ASN A 157 -0.97 11.79 -5.04
N TRP A 158 -1.86 10.80 -4.83
CA TRP A 158 -3.25 10.90 -5.24
C TRP A 158 -4.06 11.66 -4.18
N PRO A 159 -4.97 12.56 -4.60
CA PRO A 159 -5.75 13.34 -3.65
C PRO A 159 -6.79 12.47 -2.93
N LEU A 160 -7.10 12.86 -1.71
CA LEU A 160 -8.27 12.37 -0.98
C LEU A 160 -9.50 13.17 -1.42
N GLU A 161 -10.56 12.51 -1.83
CA GLU A 161 -11.84 13.14 -2.12
C GLU A 161 -12.82 12.89 -0.98
N PHE A 162 -13.24 13.98 -0.33
CA PHE A 162 -14.30 14.00 0.66
C PHE A 162 -15.61 14.36 -0.01
N SER A 163 -16.71 13.67 0.34
CA SER A 163 -18.02 13.96 -0.23
C SER A 163 -19.12 13.87 0.82
N LEU A 164 -20.18 14.68 0.63
CA LEU A 164 -21.49 14.47 1.23
C LEU A 164 -22.39 13.83 0.18
N ILE A 165 -22.93 12.65 0.48
CA ILE A 165 -23.76 11.88 -0.45
C ILE A 165 -25.14 11.71 0.18
N ASN A 166 -26.19 11.86 -0.62
CA ASN A 166 -27.55 11.54 -0.18
C ASN A 166 -27.70 10.00 -0.11
N PRO A 167 -27.90 9.39 1.06
CA PRO A 167 -27.98 7.94 1.17
C PRO A 167 -29.22 7.33 0.48
N GLN A 168 -30.28 8.13 0.23
CA GLN A 168 -31.46 7.70 -0.52
C GLN A 168 -31.25 7.77 -2.05
N GLU A 169 -30.31 8.59 -2.48
CA GLU A 169 -29.93 8.77 -3.88
C GLU A 169 -28.38 8.74 -4.03
N PRO A 170 -27.72 7.56 -3.86
CA PRO A 170 -26.25 7.49 -3.81
C PRO A 170 -25.54 8.01 -5.06
N ALA A 171 -26.21 8.04 -6.21
CA ALA A 171 -25.71 8.64 -7.44
C ALA A 171 -25.62 10.17 -7.36
N LYS A 172 -26.24 10.79 -6.35
CA LYS A 172 -26.29 12.24 -6.18
C LYS A 172 -25.36 12.70 -5.09
N THR A 173 -24.19 13.18 -5.49
CA THR A 173 -23.27 13.88 -4.60
C THR A 173 -23.86 15.25 -4.25
N VAL A 174 -23.99 15.55 -2.97
CA VAL A 174 -24.45 16.87 -2.47
C VAL A 174 -23.32 17.88 -2.57
N ALA A 175 -22.15 17.51 -2.10
CA ALA A 175 -20.92 18.31 -2.17
C ALA A 175 -19.70 17.39 -2.24
N SER A 176 -18.63 17.88 -2.87
CA SER A 176 -17.35 17.17 -2.93
C SER A 176 -16.20 18.17 -2.91
N THR A 177 -15.10 17.79 -2.30
CA THR A 177 -13.85 18.54 -2.29
C THR A 177 -12.66 17.60 -2.19
N GLN A 178 -11.50 18.05 -2.68
CA GLN A 178 -10.26 17.28 -2.58
C GLN A 178 -9.32 17.90 -1.53
N ALA A 179 -8.54 17.04 -0.89
CA ALA A 179 -7.48 17.43 0.02
C ALA A 179 -6.22 16.60 -0.26
N ASP A 180 -5.06 17.22 -0.07
CA ASP A 180 -3.77 16.56 -0.19
C ASP A 180 -3.35 15.98 1.16
N ALA A 181 -3.06 14.69 1.19
CA ALA A 181 -2.52 14.00 2.36
C ALA A 181 -1.01 13.73 2.25
N ASN A 182 -0.40 14.10 1.13
CA ASN A 182 0.99 13.75 0.81
C ASN A 182 1.28 12.25 1.05
N LEU A 183 0.48 11.38 0.44
CA LEU A 183 0.51 9.92 0.66
C LEU A 183 1.91 9.31 0.55
N PRO A 184 2.81 9.74 -0.36
CA PRO A 184 4.17 9.19 -0.43
C PRO A 184 5.00 9.42 0.83
N SER A 185 4.72 10.47 1.60
CA SER A 185 5.42 10.74 2.85
C SER A 185 4.83 10.03 4.06
N LEU A 186 3.68 9.38 3.91
CA LEU A 186 3.03 8.62 4.98
C LEU A 186 3.68 7.24 5.10
N LEU A 187 4.85 7.18 5.73
CA LEU A 187 5.61 5.96 5.92
C LEU A 187 4.91 4.99 6.89
N PRO A 188 5.28 3.70 6.90
CA PRO A 188 4.78 2.71 7.85
C PRO A 188 4.79 3.19 9.30
N GLY A 189 3.67 3.00 9.99
CA GLY A 189 3.47 3.43 11.38
C GLY A 189 3.16 4.92 11.58
N GLN A 190 3.26 5.74 10.54
CA GLN A 190 2.96 7.17 10.63
C GLN A 190 1.47 7.46 10.48
N THR A 191 1.07 8.59 11.05
CA THR A 191 -0.30 9.14 10.98
C THR A 191 -0.25 10.59 10.54
N THR A 192 -1.15 10.97 9.64
CA THR A 192 -1.39 12.37 9.24
C THR A 192 -2.82 12.78 9.52
N GLU A 193 -3.05 14.07 9.80
CA GLU A 193 -4.38 14.64 9.91
C GLU A 193 -4.73 15.37 8.60
N VAL A 194 -5.93 15.09 8.10
CA VAL A 194 -6.46 15.74 6.90
C VAL A 194 -7.83 16.29 7.21
N THR A 195 -8.04 17.56 6.86
CA THR A 195 -9.31 18.26 7.08
C THR A 195 -9.83 18.82 5.75
N ALA A 196 -11.11 18.63 5.51
CA ALA A 196 -11.82 19.18 4.36
C ALA A 196 -13.10 19.87 4.80
N THR A 197 -13.50 20.91 4.08
CA THR A 197 -14.77 21.61 4.29
C THR A 197 -15.66 21.44 3.06
N LEU A 198 -16.88 20.99 3.30
CA LEU A 198 -17.89 20.70 2.29
C LEU A 198 -19.05 21.69 2.41
N GLU A 199 -19.56 22.17 1.27
CA GLU A 199 -20.80 22.95 1.26
C GLU A 199 -21.99 22.01 1.48
N GLY A 200 -22.75 22.28 2.55
CA GLY A 200 -23.88 21.45 2.98
C GLY A 200 -23.75 21.00 4.42
N ASN A 201 -24.88 20.64 5.01
CA ASN A 201 -25.00 20.34 6.43
C ASN A 201 -25.70 19.00 6.72
N SER A 202 -25.91 18.17 5.70
CA SER A 202 -26.58 16.87 5.85
C SER A 202 -26.11 15.86 4.80
N GLY A 203 -26.26 14.58 5.12
CA GLY A 203 -25.92 13.46 4.25
C GLY A 203 -24.95 12.47 4.88
N LEU A 204 -24.47 11.54 4.11
CA LEU A 204 -23.40 10.61 4.48
C LEU A 204 -22.05 11.23 4.12
N ALA A 205 -21.23 11.50 5.11
CA ALA A 205 -19.84 11.88 4.89
C ALA A 205 -19.05 10.65 4.41
N THR A 206 -18.34 10.79 3.31
CA THR A 206 -17.58 9.71 2.68
C THR A 206 -16.20 10.16 2.26
N LEU A 207 -15.31 9.18 2.07
CA LEU A 207 -13.95 9.38 1.62
C LEU A 207 -13.59 8.37 0.54
N ARG A 208 -12.86 8.79 -0.48
CA ARG A 208 -12.19 7.89 -1.44
C ARG A 208 -10.85 8.47 -1.88
N ILE A 209 -10.01 7.63 -2.46
CA ILE A 209 -8.81 8.02 -3.20
C ILE A 209 -9.06 7.64 -4.65
N PRO A 210 -9.51 8.57 -5.51
CA PRO A 210 -9.81 8.27 -6.90
C PRO A 210 -8.53 7.90 -7.66
N ASN A 211 -8.65 6.89 -8.53
CA ASN A 211 -7.56 6.54 -9.43
C ASN A 211 -7.54 7.55 -10.58
N PRO A 212 -6.42 8.22 -10.87
CA PRO A 212 -6.33 9.18 -11.96
C PRO A 212 -6.28 8.54 -13.35
N MET A 213 -6.09 7.20 -13.43
CA MET A 213 -6.08 6.49 -14.71
C MET A 213 -7.49 6.17 -15.18
N ASP A 214 -7.74 6.33 -16.49
CA ASP A 214 -9.02 6.00 -17.11
C ASP A 214 -9.42 4.54 -16.83
N GLY A 215 -10.60 4.34 -16.26
CA GLY A 215 -11.11 3.03 -15.87
C GLY A 215 -10.43 2.40 -14.65
N GLY A 216 -9.52 3.10 -14.01
CA GLY A 216 -8.86 2.65 -12.79
C GLY A 216 -9.81 2.64 -11.60
N SER A 217 -9.78 1.56 -10.81
CA SER A 217 -10.54 1.49 -9.56
C SER A 217 -9.91 2.40 -8.50
N PRO A 218 -10.72 3.06 -7.64
CA PRO A 218 -10.20 3.83 -6.52
C PRO A 218 -9.44 2.93 -5.55
N LEU A 219 -8.47 3.51 -4.82
CA LEU A 219 -7.83 2.78 -3.72
C LEU A 219 -8.85 2.52 -2.62
N LYS A 220 -8.71 1.36 -1.98
CA LYS A 220 -9.52 0.98 -0.82
C LYS A 220 -8.76 1.24 0.47
N PHE A 221 -9.49 1.72 1.46
CA PHE A 221 -8.99 1.78 2.83
C PHE A 221 -9.16 0.42 3.51
N ALA A 222 -8.28 0.13 4.46
CA ALA A 222 -8.33 -1.10 5.25
C ALA A 222 -9.32 -1.03 6.42
N ASN A 223 -10.35 -0.23 6.29
CA ASN A 223 -11.44 -0.09 7.25
C ASN A 223 -12.58 -1.04 6.92
N ALA A 224 -13.26 -1.54 7.96
CA ALA A 224 -14.43 -2.41 7.78
C ALA A 224 -15.60 -1.69 7.08
N GLU A 225 -15.66 -0.37 7.20
CA GLU A 225 -16.70 0.48 6.60
C GLU A 225 -16.45 0.80 5.11
N GLN A 226 -15.35 0.30 4.55
CA GLN A 226 -15.06 0.42 3.12
C GLN A 226 -16.11 -0.39 2.31
N ASP A 227 -16.70 0.25 1.31
CA ASP A 227 -17.71 -0.36 0.41
C ASP A 227 -19.02 -0.82 1.08
N THR A 228 -19.28 -0.48 2.36
CA THR A 228 -20.48 -0.94 3.07
C THR A 228 -21.74 -0.20 2.65
N GLU A 229 -21.64 1.12 2.48
CA GLU A 229 -22.78 1.98 2.13
C GLU A 229 -22.81 2.28 0.62
N ILE A 230 -21.65 2.59 0.06
CA ILE A 230 -21.49 2.97 -1.35
C ILE A 230 -20.19 2.35 -1.87
N SER A 231 -20.28 1.60 -2.95
CA SER A 231 -19.10 0.98 -3.57
C SER A 231 -18.06 2.03 -3.99
N GLY A 232 -16.80 1.79 -3.67
CA GLY A 232 -15.68 2.69 -3.94
C GLY A 232 -15.47 3.78 -2.90
N TYR A 233 -16.27 3.82 -1.83
CA TYR A 233 -16.16 4.81 -0.76
C TYR A 233 -16.01 4.19 0.62
N LEU A 234 -15.24 4.87 1.46
CA LEU A 234 -15.25 4.64 2.90
C LEU A 234 -16.33 5.53 3.53
N ALA A 235 -17.26 4.94 4.26
CA ALA A 235 -18.25 5.67 5.05
C ALA A 235 -17.61 6.26 6.32
N LEU A 236 -17.72 7.57 6.51
CA LEU A 236 -17.17 8.29 7.67
C LEU A 236 -18.21 8.61 8.74
N GLY A 237 -19.50 8.49 8.42
CA GLY A 237 -20.62 8.70 9.32
C GLY A 237 -21.65 9.68 8.78
N SER A 238 -22.86 9.62 9.34
CA SER A 238 -23.97 10.49 8.96
C SER A 238 -23.81 11.89 9.54
N VAL A 239 -24.09 12.90 8.72
CA VAL A 239 -24.21 14.29 9.11
C VAL A 239 -25.70 14.59 9.23
N PRO A 240 -26.22 14.82 10.45
CA PRO A 240 -27.65 15.12 10.65
C PRO A 240 -28.00 16.50 10.06
N ALA A 241 -29.22 16.61 9.53
CA ALA A 241 -29.77 17.86 9.01
C ALA A 241 -30.01 18.90 10.11
#